data_16029ee8cc68f5b11d8ba126d3d3f862
#
_entry.id   16029ee8cc68f5b11d8ba126d3d3f862
#
_cell.length_a   1.000
_cell.length_b   1.000
_cell.length_c   1.000
_cell.angle_alpha   90.00
_cell.angle_beta   90.00
_cell.angle_gamma   90.00
#
_symmetry.space_group_name_H-M   'P 1'
#
loop_
_entity.id
_entity.type
_entity.pdbx_description
1 polymer ?
#
loop_
_entity_poly.entity_id
_entity_poly.type
_entity_poly.pdbx_seq_one_letter_code
_entity_poly.pdbx_strand_id
1 'polypeptide(L)'
;YEIGSGLGGSEMCIRDRVGIGPEKKSRIVSEKERRITAYHEAGHAILFHLLPDVGPVYSVSIIPTGGAGGYTMPLPEKDDMFNTKGHMLQEITVSLGGRVAEEEIFDDITTGASQDIKQASKLARAMVTQYGMSDRVGMIQYGSDEDEVFIGRDLAHTKSYGNEIADVIDEEVKRIVDECYTKAKNIILEHEDVLHSCAALLIEKEKIGQEEFEQLFE
;
A
#
# COMPACT_ATOMS: atom_id res chain seq x y z
N TYR A 1 -33.89 -13.42 -24.14
CA TYR A 1 -33.82 -13.33 -22.69
C TYR A 1 -32.73 -12.28 -22.36
N GLU A 2 -33.19 -11.07 -22.09
CA GLU A 2 -32.35 -9.99 -21.54
C GLU A 2 -32.06 -10.34 -20.08
N ILE A 3 -30.80 -10.59 -19.75
CA ILE A 3 -30.32 -10.67 -18.36
C ILE A 3 -30.06 -9.25 -17.93
N GLY A 4 -30.93 -8.73 -17.08
CA GLY A 4 -30.90 -7.36 -16.60
C GLY A 4 -29.59 -7.00 -15.87
N SER A 5 -29.11 -5.83 -16.18
CA SER A 5 -28.05 -5.09 -15.50
C SER A 5 -28.44 -4.74 -14.04
N GLY A 6 -28.20 -5.65 -13.10
CA GLY A 6 -28.63 -5.44 -11.72
C GLY A 6 -27.75 -6.09 -10.64
N LEU A 7 -26.60 -6.69 -10.99
CA LEU A 7 -25.78 -7.46 -10.06
C LEU A 7 -24.49 -6.75 -9.55
N GLY A 8 -24.20 -5.54 -10.04
CA GLY A 8 -22.93 -4.87 -9.71
C GLY A 8 -22.69 -4.57 -8.24
N GLY A 9 -23.72 -4.16 -7.49
CA GLY A 9 -23.55 -3.69 -6.11
C GLY A 9 -23.38 -4.79 -5.06
N SER A 10 -23.96 -5.97 -5.26
CA SER A 10 -23.89 -7.05 -4.27
C SER A 10 -22.63 -7.91 -4.38
N GLU A 11 -22.15 -8.17 -5.59
CA GLU A 11 -20.91 -8.92 -5.81
C GLU A 11 -19.68 -8.12 -5.37
N MET A 12 -19.69 -6.81 -5.59
CA MET A 12 -18.65 -5.89 -5.17
C MET A 12 -18.55 -5.80 -3.64
N CYS A 13 -19.68 -5.75 -2.94
CA CYS A 13 -19.73 -5.77 -1.47
C CYS A 13 -19.21 -7.11 -0.88
N ILE A 14 -19.34 -8.21 -1.63
CA ILE A 14 -18.80 -9.53 -1.23
C ILE A 14 -17.29 -9.57 -1.37
N ARG A 15 -16.72 -9.02 -2.46
CA ARG A 15 -15.26 -8.92 -2.65
C ARG A 15 -14.60 -8.07 -1.56
N ASP A 16 -15.18 -6.93 -1.23
CA ASP A 16 -14.72 -6.05 -0.14
C ASP A 16 -14.65 -6.82 1.20
N ARG A 17 -15.67 -7.63 1.51
CA ARG A 17 -15.73 -8.39 2.77
C ARG A 17 -14.76 -9.56 2.83
N VAL A 18 -14.45 -10.19 1.71
CA VAL A 18 -13.52 -11.33 1.66
C VAL A 18 -12.07 -10.88 1.75
N GLY A 19 -11.71 -9.75 1.12
CA GLY A 19 -10.35 -9.23 1.12
C GLY A 19 -9.97 -8.45 2.38
N ILE A 20 -10.88 -7.66 2.93
CA ILE A 20 -10.60 -6.67 3.98
C ILE A 20 -11.19 -7.10 5.34
N GLY A 21 -12.14 -8.01 5.34
CA GLY A 21 -12.86 -8.44 6.53
C GLY A 21 -14.09 -7.57 6.87
N PRO A 22 -14.88 -7.95 7.90
CA PRO A 22 -16.10 -7.25 8.24
C PRO A 22 -15.83 -5.86 8.84
N GLU A 23 -16.64 -4.89 8.45
CA GLU A 23 -16.63 -3.54 9.03
C GLU A 23 -16.97 -3.58 10.53
N LYS A 24 -16.18 -2.88 11.34
CA LYS A 24 -16.37 -2.78 12.80
C LYS A 24 -17.03 -1.44 13.18
N LYS A 25 -18.31 -1.28 12.85
CA LYS A 25 -19.08 -0.06 13.16
C LYS A 25 -19.30 0.21 14.66
N SER A 26 -18.97 -0.74 15.52
CA SER A 26 -19.12 -0.62 16.98
C SER A 26 -17.90 0.00 17.68
N ARG A 27 -16.80 0.24 16.98
CA ARG A 27 -15.60 0.88 17.57
C ARG A 27 -15.80 2.38 17.63
N ILE A 28 -15.72 2.95 18.82
CA ILE A 28 -15.70 4.40 19.00
C ILE A 28 -14.32 4.89 18.60
N VAL A 29 -14.22 5.56 17.45
CA VAL A 29 -13.00 6.18 16.95
C VAL A 29 -13.02 7.66 17.32
N SER A 30 -11.94 8.18 17.91
CA SER A 30 -11.85 9.60 18.24
C SER A 30 -11.78 10.45 16.96
N GLU A 31 -12.20 11.73 17.03
CA GLU A 31 -12.10 12.65 15.89
C GLU A 31 -10.63 12.79 15.41
N LYS A 32 -9.67 12.77 16.34
CA LYS A 32 -8.25 12.81 16.01
C LYS A 32 -7.83 11.59 15.18
N GLU A 33 -8.18 10.39 15.63
CA GLU A 33 -7.86 9.15 14.90
C GLU A 33 -8.57 9.11 13.54
N ARG A 34 -9.83 9.54 13.49
CA ARG A 34 -10.61 9.64 12.26
C ARG A 34 -9.95 10.56 11.24
N ARG A 35 -9.45 11.72 11.70
CA ARG A 35 -8.72 12.66 10.84
C ARG A 35 -7.40 12.07 10.36
N ILE A 36 -6.62 11.44 11.23
CA ILE A 36 -5.35 10.79 10.85
C ILE A 36 -5.61 9.72 9.79
N THR A 37 -6.58 8.83 10.01
CA THR A 37 -6.93 7.78 9.05
C THR A 37 -7.38 8.37 7.71
N ALA A 38 -8.16 9.45 7.70
CA ALA A 38 -8.62 10.07 6.46
C ALA A 38 -7.45 10.59 5.60
N TYR A 39 -6.48 11.24 6.19
CA TYR A 39 -5.29 11.70 5.47
C TYR A 39 -4.38 10.54 5.04
N HIS A 40 -4.24 9.52 5.88
CA HIS A 40 -3.49 8.31 5.57
C HIS A 40 -4.04 7.60 4.32
N GLU A 41 -5.34 7.32 4.30
CA GLU A 41 -5.99 6.68 3.16
C GLU A 41 -6.03 7.57 1.92
N ALA A 42 -6.21 8.89 2.09
CA ALA A 42 -6.12 9.83 0.98
C ALA A 42 -4.72 9.84 0.34
N GLY A 43 -3.65 9.71 1.13
CA GLY A 43 -2.29 9.59 0.63
C GLY A 43 -2.08 8.37 -0.26
N HIS A 44 -2.59 7.21 0.14
CA HIS A 44 -2.59 6.01 -0.70
C HIS A 44 -3.40 6.20 -1.97
N ALA A 45 -4.60 6.78 -1.86
CA ALA A 45 -5.52 6.95 -2.98
C ALA A 45 -4.95 7.85 -4.08
N ILE A 46 -4.32 8.98 -3.73
CA ILE A 46 -3.67 9.88 -4.69
C ILE A 46 -2.58 9.14 -5.49
N LEU A 47 -1.75 8.35 -4.80
CA LEU A 47 -0.68 7.61 -5.45
C LEU A 47 -1.20 6.49 -6.36
N PHE A 48 -2.27 5.77 -5.96
CA PHE A 48 -2.94 4.81 -6.84
C PHE A 48 -3.47 5.47 -8.11
N HIS A 49 -4.05 6.67 -8.00
CA HIS A 49 -4.64 7.38 -9.14
C HIS A 49 -3.58 7.90 -10.13
N LEU A 50 -2.46 8.38 -9.61
CA LEU A 50 -1.44 9.06 -10.43
C LEU A 50 -0.35 8.12 -10.96
N LEU A 51 -0.23 6.91 -10.41
CA LEU A 51 0.75 5.93 -10.85
C LEU A 51 0.11 4.92 -11.81
N PRO A 52 0.64 4.77 -13.05
CA PRO A 52 -0.07 4.10 -14.13
C PRO A 52 -0.18 2.57 -14.00
N ASP A 53 0.71 1.93 -13.23
CA ASP A 53 0.80 0.47 -13.21
C ASP A 53 0.11 -0.20 -12.02
N VAL A 54 -0.44 0.58 -11.07
CA VAL A 54 -1.03 0.04 -9.82
C VAL A 54 -2.56 -0.01 -9.82
N GLY A 55 -3.16 0.43 -10.91
CA GLY A 55 -4.62 0.44 -11.12
C GLY A 55 -5.34 1.64 -10.47
N PRO A 56 -6.52 1.99 -11.00
CA PRO A 56 -7.32 3.08 -10.47
C PRO A 56 -7.90 2.74 -9.10
N VAL A 57 -8.18 3.78 -8.31
CA VAL A 57 -8.85 3.65 -7.02
C VAL A 57 -10.29 3.21 -7.24
N TYR A 58 -10.69 2.10 -6.63
CA TYR A 58 -12.07 1.63 -6.62
C TYR A 58 -12.87 2.20 -5.46
N SER A 59 -12.32 2.17 -4.26
CA SER A 59 -12.94 2.76 -3.07
C SER A 59 -11.91 3.11 -1.99
N VAL A 60 -12.22 4.16 -1.24
CA VAL A 60 -11.47 4.58 -0.05
C VAL A 60 -12.41 4.64 1.14
N SER A 61 -12.00 4.13 2.30
CA SER A 61 -12.84 4.10 3.49
C SER A 61 -12.05 4.30 4.76
N ILE A 62 -12.61 5.05 5.69
CA ILE A 62 -12.09 5.21 7.06
C ILE A 62 -12.89 4.40 8.09
N ILE A 63 -13.75 3.50 7.63
CA ILE A 63 -14.47 2.58 8.52
C ILE A 63 -13.51 1.47 8.91
N PRO A 64 -13.26 1.26 10.22
CA PRO A 64 -12.36 0.21 10.68
C PRO A 64 -12.79 -1.17 10.21
N THR A 65 -11.86 -1.93 9.65
CA THR A 65 -12.08 -3.31 9.18
C THR A 65 -10.98 -4.23 9.67
N GLY A 66 -11.33 -5.44 10.08
CA GLY A 66 -10.31 -6.40 10.55
C GLY A 66 -9.38 -5.82 11.61
N GLY A 67 -8.10 -5.59 11.27
CA GLY A 67 -7.08 -4.95 12.11
C GLY A 67 -6.71 -3.54 11.67
N ALA A 68 -7.28 -3.03 10.55
CA ALA A 68 -6.96 -1.74 9.96
C ALA A 68 -7.93 -0.64 10.42
N GLY A 69 -7.46 0.61 10.45
CA GLY A 69 -8.27 1.79 10.76
C GLY A 69 -9.13 2.25 9.58
N GLY A 70 -8.67 1.98 8.37
CA GLY A 70 -9.33 2.25 7.09
C GLY A 70 -8.79 1.33 6.01
N TYR A 71 -9.11 1.63 4.76
CA TYR A 71 -8.54 0.95 3.60
C TYR A 71 -8.68 1.77 2.31
N THR A 72 -7.71 1.63 1.45
CA THR A 72 -7.75 2.09 0.05
C THR A 72 -7.65 0.88 -0.87
N MET A 73 -8.64 0.68 -1.72
CA MET A 73 -8.73 -0.47 -2.61
C MET A 73 -8.57 -0.04 -4.07
N PRO A 74 -7.53 -0.52 -4.76
CA PRO A 74 -7.44 -0.37 -6.21
C PRO A 74 -8.33 -1.39 -6.93
N LEU A 75 -8.73 -1.06 -8.15
CA LEU A 75 -9.34 -1.99 -9.07
C LEU A 75 -8.23 -2.66 -9.91
N PRO A 76 -8.03 -3.98 -9.84
CA PRO A 76 -7.07 -4.65 -10.71
C PRO A 76 -7.53 -4.50 -12.16
N GLU A 77 -6.73 -3.86 -12.99
CA GLU A 77 -7.07 -3.68 -14.40
C GLU A 77 -6.85 -4.94 -15.25
N LYS A 78 -5.87 -5.78 -14.85
CA LYS A 78 -5.47 -6.98 -15.60
C LYS A 78 -4.92 -8.05 -14.67
N ASP A 79 -5.12 -9.32 -15.04
CA ASP A 79 -4.40 -10.46 -14.47
C ASP A 79 -3.02 -10.56 -15.15
N ASP A 80 -2.10 -9.68 -14.79
CA ASP A 80 -0.75 -9.72 -15.31
C ASP A 80 0.00 -10.93 -14.73
N MET A 81 0.54 -11.77 -15.61
CA MET A 81 1.28 -12.98 -15.23
C MET A 81 2.67 -12.65 -14.62
N PHE A 82 3.20 -11.45 -14.89
CA PHE A 82 4.53 -11.03 -14.45
C PHE A 82 4.50 -9.61 -13.89
N ASN A 83 5.12 -9.44 -12.72
CA ASN A 83 5.34 -8.12 -12.16
C ASN A 83 6.66 -7.53 -12.69
N THR A 84 6.60 -6.34 -13.25
CA THR A 84 7.80 -5.62 -13.70
C THR A 84 8.48 -4.90 -12.54
N LYS A 85 9.77 -4.57 -12.69
CA LYS A 85 10.48 -3.71 -11.73
C LYS A 85 9.75 -2.37 -11.52
N GLY A 86 9.23 -1.78 -12.60
CA GLY A 86 8.47 -0.52 -12.54
C GLY A 86 7.20 -0.65 -11.70
N HIS A 87 6.43 -1.70 -11.92
CA HIS A 87 5.23 -2.00 -11.14
C HIS A 87 5.55 -2.17 -9.65
N MET A 88 6.56 -2.98 -9.30
CA MET A 88 6.97 -3.19 -7.90
C MET A 88 7.42 -1.90 -7.21
N LEU A 89 8.15 -1.01 -7.91
CA LEU A 89 8.52 0.31 -7.39
C LEU A 89 7.30 1.20 -7.14
N GLN A 90 6.27 1.12 -8.00
CA GLN A 90 5.04 1.85 -7.79
C GLN A 90 4.23 1.29 -6.61
N GLU A 91 4.17 -0.03 -6.42
CA GLU A 91 3.56 -0.65 -5.24
C GLU A 91 4.24 -0.21 -3.94
N ILE A 92 5.59 -0.14 -3.92
CA ILE A 92 6.35 0.40 -2.77
C ILE A 92 6.00 1.87 -2.54
N THR A 93 5.95 2.66 -3.62
CA THR A 93 5.60 4.10 -3.55
C THR A 93 4.21 4.30 -2.95
N VAL A 94 3.22 3.55 -3.42
CA VAL A 94 1.85 3.59 -2.89
C VAL A 94 1.81 3.18 -1.42
N SER A 95 2.49 2.10 -1.05
CA SER A 95 2.52 1.63 0.35
C SER A 95 3.06 2.69 1.32
N LEU A 96 3.91 3.61 0.85
CA LEU A 96 4.45 4.68 1.68
C LEU A 96 3.55 5.93 1.75
N GLY A 97 2.49 6.01 0.94
CA GLY A 97 1.62 7.17 0.81
C GLY A 97 0.98 7.63 2.11
N GLY A 98 0.44 6.69 2.89
CA GLY A 98 -0.18 7.01 4.17
C GLY A 98 0.80 7.63 5.17
N ARG A 99 2.03 7.09 5.24
CA ARG A 99 3.10 7.64 6.08
C ARG A 99 3.49 9.05 5.68
N VAL A 100 3.64 9.30 4.38
CA VAL A 100 3.96 10.62 3.85
C VAL A 100 2.86 11.63 4.18
N ALA A 101 1.60 11.26 3.97
CA ALA A 101 0.48 12.15 4.29
C ALA A 101 0.40 12.48 5.78
N GLU A 102 0.65 11.52 6.68
CA GLU A 102 0.72 11.78 8.12
C GLU A 102 1.82 12.80 8.45
N GLU A 103 3.03 12.59 7.92
CA GLU A 103 4.19 13.45 8.20
C GLU A 103 3.97 14.88 7.73
N GLU A 104 3.49 15.08 6.49
CA GLU A 104 3.32 16.40 5.91
C GLU A 104 2.18 17.21 6.56
N ILE A 105 1.12 16.54 7.00
CA ILE A 105 -0.08 17.23 7.53
C ILE A 105 -0.04 17.45 9.04
N PHE A 106 0.57 16.52 9.78
CA PHE A 106 0.52 16.56 11.25
C PHE A 106 1.86 16.90 11.89
N ASP A 107 2.94 17.03 11.10
CA ASP A 107 4.31 17.16 11.61
C ASP A 107 4.63 16.09 12.69
N ASP A 108 3.97 14.92 12.56
CA ASP A 108 4.04 13.78 13.47
C ASP A 108 3.71 12.51 12.71
N ILE A 109 4.05 11.37 13.30
CA ILE A 109 3.87 10.05 12.66
C ILE A 109 3.24 9.09 13.65
N THR A 110 2.44 8.15 13.14
CA THR A 110 1.77 7.15 13.96
C THR A 110 2.28 5.73 13.68
N THR A 111 1.87 4.79 14.52
CA THR A 111 2.10 3.36 14.28
C THR A 111 1.16 2.78 13.21
N GLY A 112 0.21 3.56 12.70
CA GLY A 112 -0.76 3.14 11.70
C GLY A 112 -0.10 2.58 10.44
N ALA A 113 0.95 3.23 9.95
CA ALA A 113 1.69 2.83 8.76
C ALA A 113 2.63 1.61 8.95
N SER A 114 2.57 0.89 10.08
CA SER A 114 3.50 -0.21 10.37
C SER A 114 3.39 -1.37 9.37
N GLN A 115 2.19 -1.69 8.90
CA GLN A 115 1.99 -2.75 7.90
C GLN A 115 2.45 -2.31 6.51
N ASP A 116 2.24 -1.07 6.15
CA ASP A 116 2.65 -0.49 4.86
C ASP A 116 4.17 -0.47 4.75
N ILE A 117 4.87 -0.03 5.80
CA ILE A 117 6.33 -0.06 5.89
C ILE A 117 6.85 -1.50 5.81
N LYS A 118 6.19 -2.45 6.48
CA LYS A 118 6.56 -3.87 6.42
C LYS A 118 6.40 -4.41 5.00
N GLN A 119 5.30 -4.10 4.32
CA GLN A 119 5.04 -4.52 2.94
C GLN A 119 6.06 -3.91 1.98
N ALA A 120 6.29 -2.60 2.05
CA ALA A 120 7.28 -1.90 1.25
C ALA A 120 8.69 -2.50 1.41
N SER A 121 9.12 -2.72 2.66
CA SER A 121 10.43 -3.32 2.96
C SER A 121 10.55 -4.77 2.48
N LYS A 122 9.49 -5.57 2.63
CA LYS A 122 9.46 -6.96 2.14
C LYS A 122 9.58 -7.01 0.62
N LEU A 123 8.85 -6.13 -0.09
CA LEU A 123 8.87 -6.08 -1.54
C LEU A 123 10.22 -5.59 -2.06
N ALA A 124 10.78 -4.53 -1.48
CA ALA A 124 12.12 -4.04 -1.81
C ALA A 124 13.20 -5.12 -1.61
N ARG A 125 13.12 -5.87 -0.50
CA ARG A 125 14.03 -6.99 -0.22
C ARG A 125 13.88 -8.09 -1.26
N ALA A 126 12.66 -8.47 -1.65
CA ALA A 126 12.42 -9.48 -2.69
C ALA A 126 13.00 -9.04 -4.05
N MET A 127 12.86 -7.76 -4.42
CA MET A 127 13.47 -7.20 -5.63
C MET A 127 14.99 -7.41 -5.66
N VAL A 128 15.65 -7.19 -4.53
CA VAL A 128 17.10 -7.28 -4.40
C VAL A 128 17.58 -8.74 -4.31
N THR A 129 16.90 -9.57 -3.48
CA THR A 129 17.40 -10.90 -3.12
C THR A 129 16.82 -12.05 -3.93
N GLN A 130 15.60 -11.89 -4.47
CA GLN A 130 14.91 -12.98 -5.19
C GLN A 130 14.86 -12.76 -6.69
N TYR A 131 14.68 -11.50 -7.14
CA TYR A 131 14.41 -11.20 -8.54
C TYR A 131 15.62 -10.60 -9.28
N GLY A 132 16.75 -10.39 -8.60
CA GLY A 132 17.97 -9.84 -9.22
C GLY A 132 17.77 -8.43 -9.82
N MET A 133 16.90 -7.61 -9.21
CA MET A 133 16.53 -6.28 -9.70
C MET A 133 17.43 -5.16 -9.18
N SER A 134 18.57 -5.48 -8.56
CA SER A 134 19.59 -4.53 -8.13
C SER A 134 20.88 -4.74 -8.93
N ASP A 135 21.40 -3.66 -9.54
CA ASP A 135 22.67 -3.71 -10.28
C ASP A 135 23.88 -3.93 -9.37
N ARG A 136 23.80 -3.52 -8.10
CA ARG A 136 24.88 -3.68 -7.12
C ARG A 136 25.00 -5.11 -6.60
N VAL A 137 23.87 -5.79 -6.43
CA VAL A 137 23.81 -7.18 -5.94
C VAL A 137 23.89 -8.17 -7.08
N GLY A 138 23.45 -7.76 -8.28
CA GLY A 138 23.48 -8.55 -9.51
C GLY A 138 22.35 -9.59 -9.60
N MET A 139 22.42 -10.42 -10.64
CA MET A 139 21.42 -11.46 -10.92
C MET A 139 21.72 -12.75 -10.16
N ILE A 140 21.75 -12.65 -8.84
CA ILE A 140 21.98 -13.77 -7.93
C ILE A 140 20.82 -13.83 -6.95
N GLN A 141 20.29 -15.04 -6.72
CA GLN A 141 19.27 -15.26 -5.71
C GLN A 141 19.93 -15.53 -4.35
N TYR A 142 19.66 -14.65 -3.40
CA TYR A 142 20.17 -14.73 -2.02
C TYR A 142 19.10 -15.13 -0.99
N GLY A 143 17.89 -15.43 -1.42
CA GLY A 143 16.82 -15.91 -0.55
C GLY A 143 17.04 -17.37 -0.18
N SER A 144 16.90 -17.75 1.08
CA SER A 144 16.56 -19.12 1.46
C SER A 144 15.11 -19.36 1.05
N ASP A 145 14.78 -20.52 0.51
CA ASP A 145 13.39 -20.95 0.30
C ASP A 145 12.67 -20.99 1.65
N GLU A 146 12.02 -19.87 2.01
CA GLU A 146 11.16 -19.78 3.21
C GLU A 146 9.87 -20.61 3.07
N ASP A 147 9.70 -21.35 1.96
CA ASP A 147 8.57 -22.24 1.73
C ASP A 147 8.78 -23.67 2.27
N GLU A 148 9.93 -24.02 2.81
CA GLU A 148 10.07 -25.24 3.60
C GLU A 148 9.60 -25.00 5.05
N VAL A 149 8.28 -25.01 5.23
CA VAL A 149 7.64 -25.25 6.52
C VAL A 149 7.99 -26.67 6.99
N PHE A 150 9.20 -26.85 7.54
CA PHE A 150 9.52 -28.03 8.32
C PHE A 150 9.32 -27.71 9.79
N ILE A 151 8.15 -28.08 10.29
CA ILE A 151 7.85 -28.17 11.72
C ILE A 151 8.93 -29.01 12.39
N GLY A 152 9.85 -28.38 13.12
CA GLY A 152 10.70 -29.09 14.07
C GLY A 152 12.20 -28.85 14.04
N ARG A 153 12.72 -27.76 13.45
CA ARG A 153 14.13 -27.41 13.69
C ARG A 153 14.26 -25.94 14.11
N ASP A 154 14.38 -25.79 15.39
CA ASP A 154 14.89 -24.62 16.07
C ASP A 154 16.29 -24.21 15.58
N LEU A 155 16.48 -22.84 15.51
CA LEU A 155 17.77 -22.19 15.74
C LEU A 155 18.82 -22.31 14.64
N ALA A 156 18.78 -21.42 13.80
CA ALA A 156 19.77 -20.57 13.13
C ALA A 156 19.30 -20.28 11.71
N HIS A 157 18.65 -19.17 11.49
CA HIS A 157 18.60 -18.52 10.16
C HIS A 157 20.05 -18.20 9.76
N THR A 158 20.76 -19.19 9.28
CA THR A 158 22.10 -18.99 8.75
C THR A 158 21.90 -18.31 7.41
N LYS A 159 22.20 -17.01 7.34
CA LYS A 159 22.25 -16.28 6.07
C LYS A 159 23.13 -17.12 5.14
N SER A 160 22.64 -17.41 3.95
CA SER A 160 23.38 -18.19 2.94
C SER A 160 24.53 -17.40 2.30
N TYR A 161 24.82 -16.19 2.81
CA TYR A 161 25.80 -15.25 2.28
C TYR A 161 26.54 -14.50 3.39
N GLY A 162 27.77 -14.05 3.09
CA GLY A 162 28.62 -13.34 4.05
C GLY A 162 28.12 -11.96 4.43
N ASN A 163 28.70 -11.40 5.50
CA ASN A 163 28.29 -10.09 6.04
C ASN A 163 28.43 -8.96 5.02
N GLU A 164 29.46 -8.97 4.18
CA GLU A 164 29.67 -7.94 3.13
C GLU A 164 28.49 -7.87 2.16
N ILE A 165 27.97 -9.01 1.72
CA ILE A 165 26.78 -9.06 0.86
C ILE A 165 25.53 -8.65 1.62
N ALA A 166 25.41 -9.01 2.89
CA ALA A 166 24.29 -8.60 3.73
C ALA A 166 24.20 -7.07 3.83
N ASP A 167 25.34 -6.42 4.05
CA ASP A 167 25.42 -4.96 4.13
C ASP A 167 25.00 -4.30 2.80
N VAL A 168 25.49 -4.82 1.66
CA VAL A 168 25.09 -4.33 0.33
C VAL A 168 23.58 -4.53 0.08
N ILE A 169 23.02 -5.67 0.47
CA ILE A 169 21.57 -5.90 0.35
C ILE A 169 20.78 -4.90 1.19
N ASP A 170 21.17 -4.66 2.44
CA ASP A 170 20.47 -3.74 3.33
C ASP A 170 20.58 -2.29 2.83
N GLU A 171 21.73 -1.87 2.29
CA GLU A 171 21.90 -0.57 1.63
C GLU A 171 20.99 -0.42 0.41
N GLU A 172 20.90 -1.44 -0.46
CA GLU A 172 20.05 -1.40 -1.65
C GLU A 172 18.56 -1.38 -1.29
N VAL A 173 18.13 -2.16 -0.30
CA VAL A 173 16.75 -2.13 0.20
C VAL A 173 16.42 -0.73 0.73
N LYS A 174 17.31 -0.16 1.53
CA LYS A 174 17.13 1.21 2.04
C LYS A 174 17.05 2.23 0.90
N ARG A 175 17.95 2.16 -0.08
CA ARG A 175 17.96 3.06 -1.24
C ARG A 175 16.64 3.01 -2.01
N ILE A 176 16.13 1.80 -2.29
CA ILE A 176 14.85 1.62 -3.00
C ILE A 176 13.70 2.25 -2.22
N VAL A 177 13.62 2.00 -0.91
CA VAL A 177 12.55 2.56 -0.06
C VAL A 177 12.66 4.08 0.01
N ASP A 178 13.87 4.65 0.19
CA ASP A 178 14.09 6.10 0.26
C ASP A 178 13.73 6.80 -1.07
N GLU A 179 14.07 6.19 -2.22
CA GLU A 179 13.69 6.71 -3.54
C GLU A 179 12.18 6.71 -3.76
N CYS A 180 11.51 5.60 -3.39
CA CYS A 180 10.05 5.50 -3.48
C CYS A 180 9.36 6.47 -2.51
N TYR A 181 9.90 6.64 -1.31
CA TYR A 181 9.41 7.62 -0.33
C TYR A 181 9.50 9.04 -0.89
N THR A 182 10.66 9.41 -1.44
CA THR A 182 10.87 10.74 -2.04
C THR A 182 9.89 10.97 -3.20
N LYS A 183 9.66 9.96 -4.04
CA LYS A 183 8.70 10.03 -5.13
C LYS A 183 7.27 10.22 -4.61
N ALA A 184 6.86 9.46 -3.59
CA ALA A 184 5.56 9.60 -2.95
C ALA A 184 5.36 11.00 -2.38
N LYS A 185 6.36 11.52 -1.67
CA LYS A 185 6.36 12.87 -1.09
C LYS A 185 6.15 13.95 -2.13
N ASN A 186 6.92 13.91 -3.23
CA ASN A 186 6.79 14.90 -4.30
C ASN A 186 5.39 14.88 -4.92
N ILE A 187 4.85 13.69 -5.21
CA ILE A 187 3.50 13.56 -5.80
C ILE A 187 2.43 14.09 -4.84
N ILE A 188 2.51 13.75 -3.56
CA ILE A 188 1.52 14.18 -2.56
C ILE A 188 1.58 15.71 -2.35
N LEU A 189 2.78 16.31 -2.30
CA LEU A 189 2.94 17.75 -2.17
C LEU A 189 2.45 18.52 -3.41
N GLU A 190 2.61 17.96 -4.61
CA GLU A 190 2.06 18.55 -5.84
C GLU A 190 0.53 18.53 -5.88
N HIS A 191 -0.13 17.66 -5.07
CA HIS A 191 -1.58 17.49 -5.02
C HIS A 191 -2.12 17.67 -3.59
N GLU A 192 -1.54 18.57 -2.83
CA GLU A 192 -1.93 18.84 -1.43
C GLU A 192 -3.39 19.31 -1.29
N ASP A 193 -3.89 20.05 -2.26
CA ASP A 193 -5.28 20.47 -2.36
C ASP A 193 -6.25 19.29 -2.52
N VAL A 194 -5.88 18.30 -3.36
CA VAL A 194 -6.63 17.05 -3.50
C VAL A 194 -6.56 16.23 -2.22
N LEU A 195 -5.41 16.19 -1.55
CA LEU A 195 -5.23 15.49 -0.27
C LEU A 195 -6.21 16.05 0.79
N HIS A 196 -6.28 17.37 0.92
CA HIS A 196 -7.20 18.01 1.84
C HIS A 196 -8.67 17.76 1.49
N SER A 197 -9.01 17.85 0.20
CA SER A 197 -10.38 17.64 -0.28
C SER A 197 -10.84 16.20 -0.08
N CYS A 198 -9.97 15.22 -0.38
CA CYS A 198 -10.23 13.80 -0.17
C CYS A 198 -10.43 13.48 1.32
N ALA A 199 -9.53 13.96 2.18
CA ALA A 199 -9.64 13.74 3.62
C ALA A 199 -10.92 14.36 4.20
N ALA A 200 -11.31 15.56 3.76
CA ALA A 200 -12.56 16.19 4.18
C ALA A 200 -13.79 15.39 3.77
N LEU A 201 -13.82 14.91 2.53
CA LEU A 201 -14.90 14.07 2.01
C LEU A 201 -14.99 12.72 2.73
N LEU A 202 -13.85 12.11 3.07
CA LEU A 202 -13.80 10.88 3.88
C LEU A 202 -14.30 11.10 5.32
N ILE A 203 -13.98 12.24 5.93
CA ILE A 203 -14.51 12.59 7.26
C ILE A 203 -16.02 12.75 7.23
N GLU A 204 -16.58 13.31 6.15
CA GLU A 204 -18.02 13.51 5.99
C GLU A 204 -18.77 12.20 5.69
N LYS A 205 -18.30 11.45 4.68
CA LYS A 205 -19.02 10.28 4.12
C LYS A 205 -18.56 8.92 4.65
N GLU A 206 -17.40 8.86 5.30
CA GLU A 206 -16.73 7.66 5.82
C GLU A 206 -16.24 6.68 4.72
N LYS A 207 -16.85 6.67 3.56
CA LYS A 207 -16.46 5.89 2.38
C LYS A 207 -16.80 6.65 1.12
N ILE A 208 -15.89 6.65 0.15
CA ILE A 208 -16.06 7.23 -1.19
C ILE A 208 -15.74 6.19 -2.26
N GLY A 209 -16.42 6.28 -3.39
CA GLY A 209 -16.21 5.44 -4.56
C GLY A 209 -15.29 6.10 -5.58
N GLN A 210 -15.02 5.37 -6.66
CA GLN A 210 -14.16 5.80 -7.77
C GLN A 210 -14.59 7.16 -8.35
N GLU A 211 -15.86 7.30 -8.73
CA GLU A 211 -16.38 8.53 -9.37
C GLU A 211 -16.22 9.76 -8.48
N GLU A 212 -16.52 9.63 -7.19
CA GLU A 212 -16.38 10.72 -6.21
C GLU A 212 -14.91 11.11 -5.99
N PHE A 213 -14.02 10.11 -6.03
CA PHE A 213 -12.59 10.35 -5.89
C PHE A 213 -11.99 11.04 -7.14
N GLU A 214 -12.34 10.56 -8.35
CA GLU A 214 -11.86 11.13 -9.61
C GLU A 214 -12.27 12.60 -9.79
N GLN A 215 -13.48 12.97 -9.34
CA GLN A 215 -13.96 14.36 -9.36
C GLN A 215 -13.10 15.34 -8.55
N LEU A 216 -12.26 14.85 -7.63
CA LEU A 216 -11.35 15.70 -6.86
C LEU A 216 -10.17 16.25 -7.68
N PHE A 217 -9.94 15.67 -8.87
CA PHE A 217 -8.87 16.08 -9.79
C PHE A 217 -9.36 16.98 -10.93
N GLU A 218 -10.67 17.26 -11.01
CA GLU A 218 -11.27 18.17 -11.99
C GLU A 218 -11.27 19.64 -11.50
#